data_0d8ae32d11c902c31aacf7100fafe5af
#
_entry.id   0d8ae32d11c902c31aacf7100fafe5af
#
_cell.length_a   1.000
_cell.length_b   1.000
_cell.length_c   1.000
_cell.angle_alpha   90.00
_cell.angle_beta   90.00
_cell.angle_gamma   90.00
#
_symmetry.space_group_name_H-M   'P 1'
#
loop_
_entity.id
_entity.type
_entity.pdbx_description
1 polymer ?
#
loop_
_entity_poly.entity_id
_entity_poly.type
_entity_poly.pdbx_seq_one_letter_code
_entity_poly.pdbx_strand_id
1 'polypeptide(L)'
;MASDIHMFVERKVDNVWEQVPEEQGIRNPYYELALNDEAKKFFDHKTWNPGRNFALFGLLAGVGSKVFYPFIPARGLPEDVSVGVKSKWDEGGKRIYTPSYLTLAELLSFQDTIEDVPCVLDIEQFKKFNKTGKVPLDYYYDAPKGVQLVSHEKMTRVMNLSSLFDHRLFFTKIEHKVPVKELSKSFWVDIVEAMKVLSSDTNEVRCVFWFDK
;
A
#
# COMPACT_ATOMS: atom_id res chain seq x y z
N MET A 1 -3.56 -1.50 -15.20
CA MET A 1 -4.10 -2.70 -14.52
C MET A 1 -3.96 -2.49 -13.02
N ALA A 2 -4.97 -2.86 -12.27
CA ALA A 2 -4.89 -2.85 -10.81
C ALA A 2 -4.08 -4.08 -10.39
N SER A 3 -3.10 -3.88 -9.51
CA SER A 3 -2.32 -4.96 -8.92
C SER A 3 -2.71 -5.12 -7.46
N ASP A 4 -2.71 -6.33 -6.98
CA ASP A 4 -2.83 -6.65 -5.57
C ASP A 4 -1.50 -7.25 -5.07
N ILE A 5 -1.25 -7.13 -3.77
CA ILE A 5 -0.09 -7.71 -3.12
C ILE A 5 -0.48 -9.02 -2.44
N HIS A 6 0.35 -10.04 -2.59
CA HIS A 6 0.34 -11.23 -1.75
C HIS A 6 1.53 -11.13 -0.80
N MET A 7 1.28 -11.18 0.48
CA MET A 7 2.33 -11.07 1.50
C MET A 7 2.19 -12.18 2.52
N PHE A 8 3.31 -12.79 2.84
CA PHE A 8 3.44 -13.86 3.82
C PHE A 8 4.56 -13.49 4.78
N VAL A 9 4.40 -13.85 6.03
CA VAL A 9 5.45 -13.70 7.03
C VAL A 9 6.05 -15.07 7.33
N GLU A 10 7.37 -15.12 7.41
CA GLU A 10 8.12 -16.30 7.80
C GLU A 10 8.96 -15.98 9.02
N ARG A 11 9.14 -16.97 9.89
CA ARG A 11 10.11 -16.95 10.99
C ARG A 11 11.05 -18.14 10.88
N LYS A 12 12.23 -17.99 11.40
CA LYS A 12 13.23 -19.07 11.44
C LYS A 12 13.09 -19.85 12.72
N VAL A 13 12.91 -21.16 12.61
CA VAL A 13 12.83 -22.12 13.73
C VAL A 13 13.84 -23.22 13.44
N ASP A 14 14.76 -23.47 14.36
CA ASP A 14 15.83 -24.47 14.21
C ASP A 14 16.59 -24.35 12.86
N ASN A 15 16.90 -23.12 12.47
CA ASN A 15 17.53 -22.77 11.19
C ASN A 15 16.69 -23.05 9.92
N VAL A 16 15.42 -23.35 10.03
CA VAL A 16 14.50 -23.54 8.91
C VAL A 16 13.45 -22.43 8.91
N TRP A 17 13.16 -21.87 7.72
CA TRP A 17 12.09 -20.90 7.58
C TRP A 17 10.73 -21.59 7.58
N GLU A 18 9.84 -21.11 8.43
CA GLU A 18 8.47 -21.56 8.53
C GLU A 18 7.51 -20.40 8.26
N GLN A 19 6.47 -20.66 7.48
CA GLN A 19 5.40 -19.69 7.30
C GLN A 19 4.66 -19.47 8.63
N VAL A 20 4.51 -18.20 9.01
CA VAL A 20 3.68 -17.82 10.16
C VAL A 20 2.21 -17.87 9.73
N PRO A 21 1.33 -18.58 10.46
CA PRO A 21 -0.08 -18.68 10.12
C PRO A 21 -0.78 -17.31 10.03
N GLU A 22 -1.76 -17.20 9.14
CA GLU A 22 -2.54 -15.96 8.94
C GLU A 22 -3.26 -15.50 10.21
N GLU A 23 -3.62 -16.41 11.10
CA GLU A 23 -4.29 -16.14 12.38
C GLU A 23 -3.42 -15.32 13.36
N GLN A 24 -2.11 -15.26 13.13
CA GLN A 24 -1.18 -14.42 13.88
C GLN A 24 -0.99 -13.03 13.24
N GLY A 25 -1.55 -12.83 12.06
CA GLY A 25 -1.51 -11.58 11.33
C GLY A 25 -2.46 -10.52 11.87
N ILE A 26 -2.62 -9.47 11.09
CA ILE A 26 -3.48 -8.32 11.36
C ILE A 26 -4.95 -8.66 11.00
N ARG A 27 -5.89 -7.81 11.41
CA ARG A 27 -7.25 -7.86 10.89
C ARG A 27 -7.23 -7.67 9.38
N ASN A 28 -7.94 -8.54 8.68
CA ASN A 28 -7.99 -8.49 7.23
C ASN A 28 -8.80 -7.28 6.75
N PRO A 29 -8.19 -6.32 6.05
CA PRO A 29 -8.90 -5.12 5.59
C PRO A 29 -10.04 -5.46 4.62
N TYR A 30 -9.93 -6.51 3.83
CA TYR A 30 -11.00 -6.95 2.91
C TYR A 30 -12.18 -7.59 3.64
N TYR A 31 -11.93 -8.28 4.76
CA TYR A 31 -12.99 -8.83 5.61
C TYR A 31 -13.82 -7.70 6.22
N GLU A 32 -13.16 -6.64 6.70
CA GLU A 32 -13.84 -5.48 7.30
C GLU A 32 -14.63 -4.64 6.27
N LEU A 33 -14.17 -4.60 5.02
CA LEU A 33 -14.83 -3.89 3.93
C LEU A 33 -15.94 -4.70 3.24
N ALA A 34 -16.09 -5.98 3.56
CA ALA A 34 -17.10 -6.84 2.94
C ALA A 34 -18.52 -6.35 3.29
N LEU A 35 -19.34 -6.16 2.26
CA LEU A 35 -20.67 -5.53 2.35
C LEU A 35 -21.69 -6.34 3.16
N ASN A 36 -21.50 -7.66 3.27
CA ASN A 36 -22.41 -8.57 3.97
C ASN A 36 -21.70 -9.86 4.38
N ASP A 37 -22.38 -10.69 5.16
CA ASP A 37 -21.81 -11.93 5.68
C ASP A 37 -21.51 -12.99 4.60
N GLU A 38 -22.22 -12.95 3.47
CA GLU A 38 -21.90 -13.81 2.31
C GLU A 38 -20.54 -13.45 1.70
N ALA A 39 -20.26 -12.17 1.54
CA ALA A 39 -18.98 -11.69 1.05
C ALA A 39 -17.84 -11.99 2.04
N LYS A 40 -18.09 -11.91 3.35
CA LYS A 40 -17.11 -12.23 4.39
C LYS A 40 -16.62 -13.67 4.35
N LYS A 41 -17.45 -14.63 3.88
CA LYS A 41 -17.05 -16.04 3.76
C LYS A 41 -15.88 -16.30 2.83
N PHE A 42 -15.57 -15.34 1.94
CA PHE A 42 -14.46 -15.42 1.00
C PHE A 42 -13.13 -14.88 1.54
N PHE A 43 -13.13 -14.33 2.76
CA PHE A 43 -11.94 -13.73 3.35
C PHE A 43 -11.66 -14.32 4.73
N ASP A 44 -10.40 -14.62 5.01
CA ASP A 44 -9.99 -14.95 6.37
C ASP A 44 -10.11 -13.72 7.26
N HIS A 45 -10.39 -13.92 8.53
CA HIS A 45 -10.59 -12.85 9.51
C HIS A 45 -9.27 -12.08 9.78
N LYS A 46 -8.15 -12.77 9.67
CA LYS A 46 -6.80 -12.22 9.81
C LYS A 46 -5.96 -12.53 8.59
N THR A 47 -4.92 -11.74 8.37
CA THR A 47 -3.99 -11.90 7.24
C THR A 47 -2.68 -11.19 7.51
N TRP A 48 -1.66 -11.49 6.73
CA TRP A 48 -0.44 -10.70 6.60
C TRP A 48 -0.50 -9.71 5.43
N ASN A 49 -1.60 -9.70 4.68
CA ASN A 49 -1.78 -8.82 3.54
C ASN A 49 -2.19 -7.40 3.99
N PRO A 50 -1.39 -6.35 3.68
CA PRO A 50 -1.68 -4.98 4.07
C PRO A 50 -2.85 -4.34 3.30
N GLY A 51 -3.43 -5.05 2.33
CA GLY A 51 -4.39 -4.50 1.39
C GLY A 51 -3.73 -3.68 0.27
N ARG A 52 -4.56 -3.14 -0.62
CA ARG A 52 -4.08 -2.38 -1.78
C ARG A 52 -3.59 -1.00 -1.38
N ASN A 53 -2.30 -0.77 -1.54
CA ASN A 53 -1.66 0.53 -1.29
C ASN A 53 -0.49 0.75 -2.27
N PHE A 54 -0.69 1.57 -3.29
CA PHE A 54 0.32 1.80 -4.34
C PHE A 54 1.57 2.56 -3.84
N ALA A 55 1.47 3.36 -2.78
CA ALA A 55 2.64 3.95 -2.15
C ALA A 55 3.52 2.87 -1.52
N LEU A 56 2.90 1.94 -0.78
CA LEU A 56 3.58 0.77 -0.23
C LEU A 56 4.19 -0.12 -1.32
N PHE A 57 3.44 -0.40 -2.39
CA PHE A 57 3.92 -1.24 -3.49
C PHE A 57 5.15 -0.63 -4.18
N GLY A 58 5.11 0.70 -4.38
CA GLY A 58 6.27 1.45 -4.87
C GLY A 58 7.47 1.33 -3.94
N LEU A 59 7.26 1.51 -2.64
CA LEU A 59 8.29 1.43 -1.61
C LEU A 59 8.90 0.03 -1.45
N LEU A 60 8.08 -1.02 -1.57
CA LEU A 60 8.55 -2.40 -1.43
C LEU A 60 9.24 -2.93 -2.70
N ALA A 61 8.75 -2.56 -3.89
CA ALA A 61 9.20 -3.20 -5.12
C ALA A 61 9.12 -2.32 -6.40
N GLY A 62 8.79 -1.03 -6.28
CA GLY A 62 8.63 -0.14 -7.45
C GLY A 62 7.37 -0.44 -8.27
N VAL A 63 6.39 -1.14 -7.71
CA VAL A 63 5.17 -1.54 -8.42
C VAL A 63 4.07 -0.50 -8.26
N GLY A 64 3.40 -0.15 -9.37
CA GLY A 64 2.21 0.70 -9.37
C GLY A 64 2.45 2.18 -9.02
N SER A 65 3.67 2.59 -8.73
CA SER A 65 4.02 3.97 -8.38
C SER A 65 5.03 4.56 -9.37
N LYS A 66 4.87 5.85 -9.66
CA LYS A 66 5.86 6.65 -10.38
C LYS A 66 6.63 7.59 -9.45
N VAL A 67 6.25 7.64 -8.18
CA VAL A 67 6.77 8.57 -7.17
C VAL A 67 7.65 7.84 -6.17
N PHE A 68 7.24 6.63 -5.76
CA PHE A 68 7.96 5.85 -4.77
C PHE A 68 8.81 4.78 -5.43
N TYR A 69 10.04 4.65 -4.95
CA TYR A 69 11.02 3.67 -5.41
C TYR A 69 11.33 2.70 -4.27
N PRO A 70 11.67 1.45 -4.57
CA PRO A 70 12.00 0.48 -3.55
C PRO A 70 13.23 0.92 -2.75
N PHE A 71 13.13 0.90 -1.43
CA PHE A 71 14.27 1.22 -0.57
C PHE A 71 15.32 0.08 -0.57
N ILE A 72 14.90 -1.13 -0.94
CA ILE A 72 15.77 -2.25 -1.29
C ILE A 72 15.27 -2.81 -2.63
N PRO A 73 16.14 -2.96 -3.66
CA PRO A 73 15.75 -3.54 -4.94
C PRO A 73 15.13 -4.93 -4.78
N ALA A 74 14.14 -5.26 -5.60
CA ALA A 74 13.50 -6.58 -5.57
C ALA A 74 14.53 -7.69 -5.84
N ARG A 75 14.53 -8.73 -4.99
CA ARG A 75 15.57 -9.77 -4.92
C ARG A 75 15.13 -11.14 -5.45
N GLY A 76 13.89 -11.25 -5.91
CA GLY A 76 13.32 -12.55 -6.24
C GLY A 76 12.77 -13.27 -5.02
N LEU A 77 12.31 -14.50 -5.24
CA LEU A 77 11.90 -15.40 -4.16
C LEU A 77 13.14 -15.91 -3.43
N PRO A 78 13.16 -15.96 -2.07
CA PRO A 78 14.32 -16.50 -1.35
C PRO A 78 14.57 -17.97 -1.74
N GLU A 79 15.83 -18.37 -1.86
CA GLU A 79 16.18 -19.77 -2.17
C GLU A 79 15.75 -20.73 -1.06
N ASP A 80 15.76 -20.24 0.18
CA ASP A 80 15.38 -20.96 1.40
C ASP A 80 13.94 -20.65 1.87
N VAL A 81 13.07 -20.25 0.95
CA VAL A 81 11.66 -19.98 1.26
C VAL A 81 10.95 -21.21 1.81
N SER A 82 10.05 -21.04 2.78
CA SER A 82 9.30 -22.16 3.34
C SER A 82 8.44 -22.87 2.30
N VAL A 83 8.19 -24.16 2.51
CA VAL A 83 7.40 -25.00 1.60
C VAL A 83 5.99 -24.40 1.39
N GLY A 84 5.36 -23.86 2.44
CA GLY A 84 4.04 -23.26 2.35
C GLY A 84 4.00 -22.04 1.42
N VAL A 85 4.93 -21.08 1.59
CA VAL A 85 5.04 -19.89 0.75
C VAL A 85 5.44 -20.25 -0.68
N LYS A 86 6.34 -21.22 -0.85
CA LYS A 86 6.73 -21.73 -2.18
C LYS A 86 5.55 -22.32 -2.94
N SER A 87 4.69 -23.11 -2.28
CA SER A 87 3.48 -23.65 -2.89
C SER A 87 2.56 -22.55 -3.40
N LYS A 88 2.35 -21.50 -2.60
CA LYS A 88 1.53 -20.33 -3.00
C LYS A 88 2.11 -19.60 -4.20
N TRP A 89 3.43 -19.45 -4.26
CA TRP A 89 4.09 -18.89 -5.43
C TRP A 89 3.86 -19.75 -6.68
N ASP A 90 4.04 -21.07 -6.59
CA ASP A 90 3.89 -21.98 -7.71
C ASP A 90 2.44 -22.04 -8.24
N GLU A 91 1.44 -21.95 -7.34
CA GLU A 91 0.01 -21.87 -7.69
C GLU A 91 -0.32 -20.58 -8.48
N GLY A 92 0.35 -19.46 -8.22
CA GLY A 92 0.12 -18.19 -8.90
C GLY A 92 0.49 -18.18 -10.39
N GLY A 93 1.49 -18.96 -10.77
CA GLY A 93 1.93 -19.15 -12.15
C GLY A 93 2.27 -17.82 -12.85
N LYS A 94 1.81 -17.65 -14.10
CA LYS A 94 2.11 -16.47 -14.93
C LYS A 94 1.37 -15.18 -14.53
N ARG A 95 0.46 -15.24 -13.58
CA ARG A 95 -0.31 -14.06 -13.14
C ARG A 95 0.44 -13.22 -12.13
N ILE A 96 1.41 -13.82 -11.43
CA ILE A 96 2.18 -13.16 -10.39
C ILE A 96 3.55 -12.72 -10.89
N TYR A 97 4.07 -11.64 -10.31
CA TYR A 97 5.31 -11.02 -10.75
C TYR A 97 6.01 -10.24 -9.62
N THR A 98 7.24 -9.87 -9.84
CA THR A 98 8.10 -9.09 -8.94
C THR A 98 8.14 -9.66 -7.51
N PRO A 99 8.55 -10.94 -7.32
CA PRO A 99 8.74 -11.48 -5.99
C PRO A 99 9.91 -10.78 -5.28
N SER A 100 9.76 -10.59 -3.99
CA SER A 100 10.85 -10.10 -3.14
C SER A 100 10.61 -10.49 -1.69
N TYR A 101 11.56 -10.16 -0.84
CA TYR A 101 11.46 -10.34 0.60
C TYR A 101 12.27 -9.28 1.33
N LEU A 102 11.86 -9.00 2.57
CA LEU A 102 12.55 -8.08 3.48
C LEU A 102 12.57 -8.71 4.86
N THR A 103 13.75 -8.71 5.49
CA THR A 103 13.86 -9.09 6.90
C THR A 103 13.25 -8.00 7.78
N LEU A 104 12.84 -8.37 8.99
CA LEU A 104 12.38 -7.39 9.97
C LEU A 104 13.49 -6.37 10.30
N ALA A 105 14.75 -6.80 10.34
CA ALA A 105 15.90 -5.91 10.54
C ALA A 105 15.97 -4.83 9.43
N GLU A 106 15.80 -5.23 8.17
CA GLU A 106 15.77 -4.30 7.03
C GLU A 106 14.59 -3.33 7.13
N LEU A 107 13.39 -3.83 7.45
CA LEU A 107 12.22 -2.99 7.65
C LEU A 107 12.43 -1.96 8.77
N LEU A 108 13.01 -2.38 9.88
CA LEU A 108 13.31 -1.49 11.01
C LEU A 108 14.40 -0.46 10.69
N SER A 109 15.32 -0.77 9.76
CA SER A 109 16.36 0.15 9.32
C SER A 109 15.83 1.24 8.36
N PHE A 110 14.62 1.09 7.82
CA PHE A 110 14.04 2.08 6.93
C PHE A 110 13.87 3.44 7.61
N GLN A 111 14.57 4.44 7.11
CA GLN A 111 14.43 5.80 7.55
C GLN A 111 13.28 6.47 6.81
N ASP A 112 12.34 7.01 7.58
CA ASP A 112 11.20 7.72 7.00
C ASP A 112 11.69 9.00 6.30
N THR A 113 11.38 9.12 5.03
CA THR A 113 11.67 10.31 4.22
C THR A 113 10.41 11.12 4.01
N ILE A 114 10.57 12.41 3.79
CA ILE A 114 9.47 13.29 3.40
C ILE A 114 9.51 13.40 1.88
N GLU A 115 8.47 12.95 1.22
CA GLU A 115 8.37 12.98 -0.24
C GLU A 115 7.34 14.02 -0.70
N ASP A 116 7.64 14.66 -1.82
CA ASP A 116 6.69 15.52 -2.53
C ASP A 116 5.76 14.65 -3.36
N VAL A 117 4.54 14.46 -2.86
CA VAL A 117 3.54 13.62 -3.51
C VAL A 117 2.65 14.51 -4.39
N PRO A 118 2.59 14.27 -5.70
CA PRO A 118 1.67 15.00 -6.55
C PRO A 118 0.23 14.60 -6.18
N CYS A 119 -0.55 15.59 -5.78
CA CYS A 119 -1.95 15.43 -5.46
C CYS A 119 -2.78 16.21 -6.47
N VAL A 120 -3.79 15.57 -7.02
CA VAL A 120 -4.75 16.19 -7.91
C VAL A 120 -6.11 16.14 -7.23
N LEU A 121 -6.71 17.29 -7.01
CA LEU A 121 -7.97 17.44 -6.30
C LEU A 121 -9.07 17.93 -7.23
N ASP A 122 -10.25 17.34 -7.13
CA ASP A 122 -11.47 17.91 -7.70
C ASP A 122 -11.99 19.09 -6.85
N ILE A 123 -13.11 19.69 -7.24
CA ILE A 123 -13.68 20.87 -6.56
C ILE A 123 -14.04 20.54 -5.10
N GLU A 124 -14.64 19.39 -4.81
CA GLU A 124 -15.07 19.04 -3.46
C GLU A 124 -13.88 18.72 -2.55
N GLN A 125 -12.87 18.04 -3.09
CA GLN A 125 -11.62 17.77 -2.39
C GLN A 125 -10.86 19.09 -2.12
N PHE A 126 -10.83 20.00 -3.10
CA PHE A 126 -10.19 21.31 -2.95
C PHE A 126 -10.91 22.20 -1.92
N LYS A 127 -12.24 22.14 -1.83
CA LYS A 127 -13.02 22.80 -0.74
C LYS A 127 -12.61 22.29 0.64
N LYS A 128 -12.48 20.95 0.78
CA LYS A 128 -12.03 20.34 2.04
C LYS A 128 -10.61 20.79 2.39
N PHE A 129 -9.71 20.78 1.40
CA PHE A 129 -8.32 21.24 1.57
C PHE A 129 -8.27 22.70 2.03
N ASN A 130 -8.97 23.62 1.35
CA ASN A 130 -9.00 25.04 1.73
C ASN A 130 -9.55 25.27 3.14
N LYS A 131 -10.48 24.43 3.59
CA LYS A 131 -11.07 24.53 4.94
C LYS A 131 -10.16 23.98 6.04
N THR A 132 -9.40 22.91 5.74
CA THR A 132 -8.69 22.14 6.77
C THR A 132 -7.17 22.30 6.70
N GLY A 133 -6.62 22.77 5.57
CA GLY A 133 -5.18 22.75 5.26
C GLY A 133 -4.63 21.34 5.03
N LYS A 134 -5.48 20.30 5.05
CA LYS A 134 -5.08 18.90 4.90
C LYS A 134 -5.57 18.35 3.57
N VAL A 135 -4.68 17.62 2.88
CA VAL A 135 -5.04 16.91 1.66
C VAL A 135 -6.00 15.76 2.02
N PRO A 136 -7.16 15.65 1.35
CA PRO A 136 -8.08 14.52 1.55
C PRO A 136 -7.40 13.20 1.19
N LEU A 137 -7.72 12.12 1.90
CA LEU A 137 -7.12 10.79 1.68
C LEU A 137 -7.50 10.15 0.33
N ASP A 138 -8.59 10.62 -0.27
CA ASP A 138 -9.15 10.17 -1.55
C ASP A 138 -8.66 10.99 -2.76
N TYR A 139 -7.51 11.67 -2.63
CA TYR A 139 -6.92 12.42 -3.73
C TYR A 139 -6.44 11.53 -4.88
N TYR A 140 -6.25 12.12 -6.06
CA TYR A 140 -5.70 11.46 -7.23
C TYR A 140 -4.21 11.77 -7.38
N TYR A 141 -3.41 10.80 -7.82
CA TYR A 141 -2.02 11.02 -8.21
C TYR A 141 -1.88 11.70 -9.57
N ASP A 142 -2.78 11.37 -10.49
CA ASP A 142 -2.87 11.95 -11.82
C ASP A 142 -4.32 12.36 -12.12
N ALA A 143 -4.50 13.38 -12.94
CA ALA A 143 -5.84 13.81 -13.37
C ALA A 143 -6.53 12.71 -14.20
N PRO A 144 -7.81 12.43 -13.95
CA PRO A 144 -8.59 11.55 -14.79
C PRO A 144 -8.60 12.00 -16.26
N LYS A 145 -8.79 11.07 -17.18
CA LYS A 145 -8.90 11.42 -18.60
C LYS A 145 -10.14 12.27 -18.87
N GLY A 146 -10.00 13.30 -19.73
CA GLY A 146 -11.10 14.14 -20.16
C GLY A 146 -11.45 15.29 -19.21
N VAL A 147 -10.70 15.49 -18.11
CA VAL A 147 -10.89 16.61 -17.19
C VAL A 147 -9.97 17.80 -17.52
N GLN A 148 -10.30 18.97 -16.97
CA GLN A 148 -9.49 20.19 -17.12
C GLN A 148 -8.63 20.40 -15.86
N LEU A 149 -7.31 20.39 -16.04
CA LEU A 149 -6.37 20.87 -15.02
C LEU A 149 -6.35 22.40 -15.04
N VAL A 150 -6.59 22.99 -13.88
CA VAL A 150 -6.64 24.45 -13.70
C VAL A 150 -5.73 24.91 -12.56
N SER A 151 -5.34 26.20 -12.60
CA SER A 151 -4.61 26.83 -11.48
C SER A 151 -5.48 26.92 -10.23
N HIS A 152 -4.85 27.08 -9.05
CA HIS A 152 -5.55 27.30 -7.78
C HIS A 152 -6.50 28.49 -7.84
N GLU A 153 -6.08 29.59 -8.46
CA GLU A 153 -6.90 30.79 -8.63
C GLU A 153 -8.16 30.49 -9.44
N LYS A 154 -8.01 29.78 -10.58
CA LYS A 154 -9.15 29.39 -11.40
C LYS A 154 -10.04 28.37 -10.66
N MET A 155 -9.45 27.42 -9.92
CA MET A 155 -10.20 26.46 -9.11
C MET A 155 -11.05 27.20 -8.05
N THR A 156 -10.49 28.21 -7.38
CA THR A 156 -11.22 29.04 -6.40
C THR A 156 -12.43 29.75 -7.04
N ARG A 157 -12.26 30.28 -8.26
CA ARG A 157 -13.38 30.90 -9.00
C ARG A 157 -14.46 29.86 -9.36
N VAL A 158 -14.06 28.70 -9.90
CA VAL A 158 -14.97 27.62 -10.24
C VAL A 158 -15.70 27.08 -9.00
N MET A 159 -14.99 26.96 -7.88
CA MET A 159 -15.56 26.54 -6.61
C MET A 159 -16.72 27.46 -6.15
N ASN A 160 -16.56 28.76 -6.29
CA ASN A 160 -17.62 29.73 -5.95
C ASN A 160 -18.84 29.66 -6.87
N LEU A 161 -18.68 29.06 -8.05
CA LEU A 161 -19.74 28.86 -9.05
C LEU A 161 -20.14 27.38 -9.17
N SER A 162 -19.76 26.53 -8.21
CA SER A 162 -19.87 25.07 -8.30
C SER A 162 -21.30 24.54 -8.41
N SER A 163 -22.32 25.34 -8.09
CA SER A 163 -23.72 24.99 -8.34
C SER A 163 -24.09 24.95 -9.84
N LEU A 164 -23.25 25.52 -10.69
CA LEU A 164 -23.47 25.63 -12.15
C LEU A 164 -22.64 24.61 -12.96
N PHE A 165 -21.69 23.93 -12.31
CA PHE A 165 -20.74 23.03 -12.98
C PHE A 165 -20.69 21.66 -12.34
N ASP A 166 -20.45 20.62 -13.15
CA ASP A 166 -20.10 19.30 -12.62
C ASP A 166 -18.72 19.39 -11.96
N HIS A 167 -18.65 19.14 -10.65
CA HIS A 167 -17.43 19.17 -9.85
C HIS A 167 -16.34 18.23 -10.35
N ARG A 168 -16.69 17.22 -11.16
CA ARG A 168 -15.77 16.22 -11.73
C ARG A 168 -15.06 16.68 -13.00
N LEU A 169 -15.35 17.87 -13.51
CA LEU A 169 -14.73 18.38 -14.74
C LEU A 169 -13.44 19.17 -14.51
N PHE A 170 -13.28 19.73 -13.31
CA PHE A 170 -12.15 20.60 -12.98
C PHE A 170 -11.31 20.01 -11.87
N PHE A 171 -10.00 20.00 -12.09
CA PHE A 171 -9.01 19.51 -11.14
C PHE A 171 -7.87 20.51 -10.98
N THR A 172 -7.25 20.53 -9.81
CA THR A 172 -6.05 21.34 -9.57
C THR A 172 -4.97 20.49 -8.92
N LYS A 173 -3.70 20.80 -9.22
CA LYS A 173 -2.54 20.14 -8.61
C LYS A 173 -2.15 20.85 -7.33
N ILE A 174 -1.81 20.08 -6.32
CA ILE A 174 -1.25 20.53 -5.06
C ILE A 174 0.02 19.74 -4.80
N GLU A 175 1.07 20.40 -4.37
CA GLU A 175 2.24 19.73 -3.81
C GLU A 175 1.95 19.38 -2.34
N HIS A 176 2.16 18.14 -1.98
CA HIS A 176 1.90 17.64 -0.64
C HIS A 176 3.11 16.89 -0.11
N LYS A 177 3.75 17.48 0.89
CA LYS A 177 4.87 16.86 1.60
C LYS A 177 4.36 15.93 2.68
N VAL A 178 4.68 14.66 2.56
CA VAL A 178 4.19 13.65 3.50
C VAL A 178 5.28 12.65 3.85
N PRO A 179 5.39 12.25 5.13
CA PRO A 179 6.23 11.14 5.51
C PRO A 179 5.78 9.85 4.81
N VAL A 180 6.70 9.11 4.22
CA VAL A 180 6.38 7.89 3.44
C VAL A 180 5.69 6.84 4.31
N LYS A 181 6.07 6.72 5.58
CA LYS A 181 5.41 5.83 6.54
C LYS A 181 3.94 6.19 6.79
N GLU A 182 3.59 7.48 6.72
CA GLU A 182 2.18 7.90 6.89
C GLU A 182 1.30 7.41 5.75
N LEU A 183 1.81 7.37 4.51
CA LEU A 183 1.08 6.86 3.35
C LEU A 183 0.83 5.35 3.38
N SER A 184 1.65 4.62 4.13
CA SER A 184 1.55 3.17 4.29
C SER A 184 1.46 2.78 5.77
N LYS A 185 0.79 3.61 6.57
CA LYS A 185 0.77 3.53 8.03
C LYS A 185 0.35 2.16 8.57
N SER A 186 -0.68 1.54 8.01
CA SER A 186 -1.15 0.22 8.45
C SER A 186 -0.05 -0.85 8.30
N PHE A 187 0.76 -0.79 7.26
CA PHE A 187 1.88 -1.72 7.12
C PHE A 187 2.89 -1.56 8.26
N TRP A 188 3.29 -0.33 8.59
CA TRP A 188 4.28 -0.08 9.64
C TRP A 188 3.75 -0.31 11.05
N VAL A 189 2.52 0.14 11.32
CA VAL A 189 1.94 0.10 12.68
C VAL A 189 1.32 -1.26 12.99
N ASP A 190 0.77 -1.94 11.98
CA ASP A 190 0.07 -3.21 12.23
C ASP A 190 0.97 -4.40 11.89
N ILE A 191 1.47 -4.51 10.65
CA ILE A 191 2.23 -5.68 10.19
C ILE A 191 3.62 -5.72 10.79
N VAL A 192 4.40 -4.63 10.67
CA VAL A 192 5.78 -4.61 11.19
C VAL A 192 5.79 -4.77 12.71
N GLU A 193 4.84 -4.15 13.43
CA GLU A 193 4.72 -4.34 14.88
C GLU A 193 4.33 -5.80 15.23
N ALA A 194 3.42 -6.42 14.48
CA ALA A 194 3.09 -7.83 14.67
C ALA A 194 4.28 -8.76 14.38
N MET A 195 5.14 -8.41 13.42
CA MET A 195 6.35 -9.18 13.13
C MET A 195 7.37 -9.15 14.31
N LYS A 196 7.44 -8.04 15.05
CA LYS A 196 8.40 -7.88 16.16
C LYS A 196 8.24 -8.89 17.30
N VAL A 197 7.04 -9.44 17.47
CA VAL A 197 6.77 -10.39 18.56
C VAL A 197 7.07 -11.84 18.18
N LEU A 198 7.45 -12.10 16.93
CA LEU A 198 7.68 -13.45 16.41
C LEU A 198 9.06 -14.03 16.73
N SER A 199 10.08 -13.18 16.89
CA SER A 199 11.44 -13.56 17.33
C SER A 199 12.12 -12.37 17.98
N SER A 200 13.04 -12.64 18.90
CA SER A 200 13.96 -11.64 19.47
C SER A 200 15.07 -11.25 18.48
N ASP A 201 15.40 -12.11 17.53
CA ASP A 201 16.33 -11.79 16.44
C ASP A 201 15.55 -11.31 15.20
N THR A 202 15.72 -10.04 14.88
CA THR A 202 15.04 -9.41 13.75
C THR A 202 15.49 -9.94 12.38
N ASN A 203 16.59 -10.68 12.30
CA ASN A 203 17.02 -11.36 11.08
C ASN A 203 16.35 -12.72 10.89
N GLU A 204 15.69 -13.24 11.92
CA GLU A 204 14.95 -14.51 11.89
C GLU A 204 13.46 -14.32 11.56
N VAL A 205 13.03 -13.11 11.20
CA VAL A 205 11.68 -12.81 10.73
C VAL A 205 11.79 -12.06 9.42
N ARG A 206 10.99 -12.44 8.44
CA ARG A 206 10.90 -11.75 7.15
C ARG A 206 9.49 -11.75 6.60
N CYS A 207 9.15 -10.75 5.78
CA CYS A 207 8.01 -10.81 4.89
C CYS A 207 8.48 -11.21 3.48
N VAL A 208 7.77 -12.14 2.85
CA VAL A 208 7.92 -12.55 1.46
C VAL A 208 6.68 -12.10 0.71
N PHE A 209 6.84 -11.44 -0.43
CA PHE A 209 5.72 -10.86 -1.14
C PHE A 209 5.92 -10.87 -2.66
N TRP A 210 4.81 -10.76 -3.37
CA TRP A 210 4.75 -10.59 -4.82
C TRP A 210 3.43 -9.89 -5.19
N PHE A 211 3.27 -9.59 -6.47
CA PHE A 211 2.10 -8.91 -6.99
C PHE A 211 1.40 -9.77 -8.04
N ASP A 212 0.09 -9.58 -8.19
CA ASP A 212 -0.68 -10.15 -9.30
C ASP A 212 -1.19 -9.07 -10.27
N LYS A 213 -1.74 -9.53 -11.41
CA LYS A 213 -2.32 -8.67 -12.45
C LYS A 213 -3.82 -8.85 -12.51
#